data_c17eaeaaaf90e4b3bc6d0700d5b4a25f
#
_entry.id   c17eaeaaaf90e4b3bc6d0700d5b4a25f
#
_cell.length_a   1.000
_cell.length_b   1.000
_cell.length_c   1.000
_cell.angle_alpha   90.00
_cell.angle_beta   90.00
_cell.angle_gamma   90.00
#
_symmetry.space_group_name_H-M   'P 1'
#
loop_
_entity.id
_entity.type
_entity.pdbx_description
1 polymer ?
#
loop_
_entity_poly.entity_id
_entity_poly.type
_entity_poly.pdbx_seq_one_letter_code
_entity_poly.pdbx_strand_id
1 'polypeptide(L)'
;FKSQNGSTWTAEQNEDVKFKINRASFTTNTSGTVHLVNDELPTKTLRLNPITTITGTLNEGLDDSETEIDVVSTKQFPTSGTILIDSEQMTYTGKTATSLTGVTRGANSTTEATHTSGATIGTTALRVTHRNHGMHGTSNNVTIAGIASGTYNGVASTNINGTYTSISDIKMHSYVITAQNSDFATALGDVGGATVTATRNILYDVIQPVAGVIQPPNTTIGATLRATTGKTLEGTE
;
A
#
# COMPACT_ATOMS: atom_id res chain seq x y z
N PHE A 1 4.75 19.20 41.72
CA PHE A 1 3.96 18.20 42.46
C PHE A 1 4.66 16.84 42.40
N LYS A 2 4.72 16.15 43.53
CA LYS A 2 5.22 14.77 43.65
C LYS A 2 4.10 13.83 44.07
N SER A 3 4.15 12.59 43.56
CA SER A 3 3.26 11.53 44.02
C SER A 3 4.05 10.25 44.26
N GLN A 4 3.78 9.58 45.35
CA GLN A 4 4.35 8.28 45.71
C GLN A 4 3.47 7.11 45.22
N ASN A 5 2.19 7.37 44.95
CA ASN A 5 1.20 6.33 44.62
C ASN A 5 0.42 6.61 43.33
N GLY A 6 0.75 7.68 42.60
CA GLY A 6 0.08 8.07 41.38
C GLY A 6 -1.32 8.65 41.54
N SER A 7 -1.85 8.69 42.75
CA SER A 7 -3.20 9.18 43.02
C SER A 7 -3.26 10.43 43.92
N THR A 8 -2.29 10.58 44.78
CA THR A 8 -2.19 11.77 45.67
C THR A 8 -0.97 12.60 45.28
N TRP A 9 -1.18 13.86 44.98
CA TRP A 9 -0.16 14.79 44.52
C TRP A 9 0.07 15.89 45.54
N THR A 10 1.32 16.05 45.95
CA THR A 10 1.74 17.09 46.90
C THR A 10 2.56 18.15 46.16
N ALA A 11 2.29 19.42 46.46
CA ALA A 11 3.10 20.51 45.93
C ALA A 11 4.50 20.44 46.53
N GLU A 12 5.52 20.46 45.70
CA GLU A 12 6.92 20.48 46.08
C GLU A 12 7.55 21.77 45.53
N GLN A 13 7.98 22.64 46.44
CA GLN A 13 8.56 23.93 46.08
C GLN A 13 10.09 23.97 46.19
N ASN A 14 10.69 22.92 46.75
CA ASN A 14 12.12 22.88 47.04
C ASN A 14 12.88 21.98 46.08
N GLU A 15 12.19 21.29 45.17
CA GLU A 15 12.83 20.41 44.16
C GLU A 15 12.31 20.73 42.79
N ASP A 16 13.24 20.90 41.87
CA ASP A 16 12.99 21.07 40.46
C ASP A 16 13.51 19.88 39.61
N VAL A 17 12.85 19.63 38.51
CA VAL A 17 13.34 18.67 37.53
C VAL A 17 14.49 19.32 36.78
N LYS A 18 15.69 18.77 36.92
CA LYS A 18 16.82 19.21 36.11
C LYS A 18 16.64 18.70 34.67
N PHE A 19 16.64 19.63 33.74
CA PHE A 19 16.66 19.30 32.34
C PHE A 19 17.67 20.18 31.61
N LYS A 20 18.16 19.70 30.52
CA LYS A 20 19.04 20.43 29.60
C LYS A 20 18.35 20.50 28.26
N ILE A 21 18.11 21.72 27.80
CA ILE A 21 17.60 21.94 26.44
C ILE A 21 18.78 22.35 25.59
N ASN A 22 19.06 21.59 24.55
CA ASN A 22 19.96 21.96 23.50
C ASN A 22 19.16 22.56 22.35
N ARG A 23 19.47 23.77 21.96
CA ARG A 23 18.87 24.47 20.84
C ARG A 23 19.91 24.63 19.75
N ALA A 24 19.59 24.20 18.53
CA ALA A 24 20.39 24.54 17.39
C ALA A 24 20.25 26.04 17.08
N SER A 25 21.38 26.70 16.88
CA SER A 25 21.44 28.08 16.42
C SER A 25 22.02 28.10 15.01
N PHE A 26 21.22 28.54 14.07
CA PHE A 26 21.62 28.61 12.67
C PHE A 26 22.00 30.05 12.30
N THR A 27 23.04 30.19 11.50
CA THR A 27 23.33 31.47 10.87
C THR A 27 22.30 31.66 9.75
N THR A 28 21.47 32.68 9.88
CA THR A 28 20.43 33.00 8.91
C THR A 28 21.05 33.53 7.60
N ASN A 29 20.35 33.36 6.49
CA ASN A 29 20.78 33.76 5.12
C ASN A 29 22.05 33.06 4.60
N THR A 30 22.41 31.93 5.21
CA THR A 30 23.47 31.06 4.69
C THR A 30 22.88 29.75 4.16
N SER A 31 23.64 29.11 3.28
CA SER A 31 23.29 27.82 2.72
C SER A 31 24.26 26.76 3.23
N GLY A 32 23.76 25.63 3.63
CA GLY A 32 24.55 24.44 3.94
C GLY A 32 24.19 23.30 3.00
N THR A 33 25.10 22.37 2.81
CA THR A 33 24.87 21.16 2.03
C THR A 33 24.79 19.97 2.96
N VAL A 34 23.72 19.20 2.85
CA VAL A 34 23.56 17.92 3.54
C VAL A 34 23.71 16.81 2.51
N HIS A 35 24.58 15.85 2.81
CA HIS A 35 24.72 14.65 2.01
C HIS A 35 23.92 13.54 2.69
N LEU A 36 22.86 13.10 2.01
CA LEU A 36 22.06 11.98 2.43
C LEU A 36 22.47 10.74 1.63
N VAL A 37 22.70 9.64 2.33
CA VAL A 37 23.00 8.36 1.69
C VAL A 37 21.71 7.54 1.68
N ASN A 38 21.36 7.07 0.50
CA ASN A 38 20.22 6.18 0.32
C ASN A 38 20.70 4.73 0.54
N ASP A 39 20.27 4.12 1.62
CA ASP A 39 20.59 2.72 1.91
C ASP A 39 19.73 1.80 1.04
N GLU A 40 20.34 0.69 0.59
CA GLU A 40 19.61 -0.38 -0.06
C GLU A 40 18.67 -1.07 0.93
N LEU A 41 17.39 -1.17 0.57
CA LEU A 41 16.49 -2.04 1.31
C LEU A 41 16.73 -3.49 0.90
N PRO A 42 17.11 -4.34 1.83
CA PRO A 42 17.31 -5.74 1.52
C PRO A 42 16.00 -6.40 1.08
N THR A 43 16.13 -7.43 0.24
CA THR A 43 15.04 -8.34 -0.05
C THR A 43 14.48 -8.89 1.26
N LYS A 44 13.18 -8.72 1.48
CA LYS A 44 12.52 -9.24 2.66
C LYS A 44 11.78 -10.52 2.35
N THR A 45 12.09 -11.56 3.09
CA THR A 45 11.22 -12.74 3.15
C THR A 45 9.92 -12.33 3.84
N LEU A 46 8.80 -12.58 3.19
CA LEU A 46 7.50 -12.28 3.72
C LEU A 46 7.05 -13.34 4.72
N ARG A 47 5.92 -13.12 5.38
CA ARG A 47 5.28 -14.13 6.22
C ARG A 47 4.89 -15.36 5.40
N LEU A 48 4.54 -16.47 6.06
CA LEU A 48 4.23 -17.75 5.40
C LEU A 48 3.17 -17.64 4.29
N ASN A 49 2.09 -16.90 4.53
CA ASN A 49 1.03 -16.64 3.54
C ASN A 49 0.86 -15.12 3.39
N PRO A 50 1.74 -14.46 2.64
CA PRO A 50 1.79 -13.01 2.58
C PRO A 50 0.76 -12.39 1.63
N ILE A 51 0.23 -13.16 0.69
CA ILE A 51 -0.63 -12.69 -0.37
C ILE A 51 -2.01 -13.29 -0.16
N THR A 52 -3.04 -12.46 -0.28
CA THR A 52 -4.43 -12.89 -0.20
C THR A 52 -5.11 -12.54 -1.50
N THR A 53 -5.70 -13.54 -2.15
CA THR A 53 -6.61 -13.35 -3.28
C THR A 53 -7.88 -12.69 -2.81
N ILE A 54 -8.49 -11.86 -3.64
CA ILE A 54 -9.68 -11.08 -3.28
C ILE A 54 -10.84 -11.55 -4.13
N THR A 55 -11.90 -11.99 -3.46
CA THR A 55 -13.20 -12.27 -4.07
C THR A 55 -14.31 -11.66 -3.24
N GLY A 56 -15.48 -11.57 -3.81
CA GLY A 56 -16.70 -11.17 -3.14
C GLY A 56 -17.86 -12.10 -3.47
N THR A 57 -19.02 -11.75 -2.96
CA THR A 57 -20.28 -12.46 -3.24
C THR A 57 -21.33 -11.43 -3.62
N LEU A 58 -22.03 -11.68 -4.70
CA LEU A 58 -23.14 -10.87 -5.16
C LEU A 58 -24.28 -10.96 -4.14
N ASN A 59 -24.73 -9.81 -3.65
CA ASN A 59 -25.76 -9.77 -2.59
C ASN A 59 -27.18 -10.00 -3.12
N GLU A 60 -27.44 -9.52 -4.32
CA GLU A 60 -28.71 -9.70 -5.03
C GLU A 60 -28.49 -10.14 -6.47
N GLY A 61 -29.56 -10.42 -7.21
CA GLY A 61 -29.45 -10.70 -8.64
C GLY A 61 -29.07 -9.45 -9.40
N LEU A 62 -28.22 -9.58 -10.40
CA LEU A 62 -27.78 -8.49 -11.27
C LEU A 62 -28.40 -8.68 -12.66
N ASP A 63 -29.10 -7.66 -13.16
CA ASP A 63 -29.58 -7.68 -14.54
C ASP A 63 -28.45 -7.27 -15.52
N ASP A 64 -28.73 -7.27 -16.80
CA ASP A 64 -27.76 -6.99 -17.86
C ASP A 64 -27.50 -5.49 -18.10
N SER A 65 -28.16 -4.60 -17.35
CA SER A 65 -28.11 -3.15 -17.54
C SER A 65 -27.62 -2.36 -16.31
N GLU A 66 -27.57 -2.99 -15.15
CA GLU A 66 -27.18 -2.34 -13.89
C GLU A 66 -25.72 -1.88 -13.92
N THR A 67 -25.49 -0.67 -13.41
CA THR A 67 -24.17 -0.03 -13.33
C THR A 67 -23.66 0.16 -11.89
N GLU A 68 -24.40 -0.34 -10.93
CA GLU A 68 -24.01 -0.50 -9.52
C GLU A 68 -24.22 -1.97 -9.14
N ILE A 69 -23.26 -2.56 -8.47
CA ILE A 69 -23.28 -3.98 -8.11
C ILE A 69 -23.31 -4.10 -6.60
N ASP A 70 -24.38 -4.63 -6.06
CA ASP A 70 -24.51 -4.87 -4.63
C ASP A 70 -23.80 -6.17 -4.23
N VAL A 71 -22.90 -6.02 -3.29
CA VAL A 71 -22.06 -7.11 -2.79
C VAL A 71 -22.19 -7.23 -1.28
N VAL A 72 -21.96 -8.41 -0.74
CA VAL A 72 -22.04 -8.64 0.71
C VAL A 72 -21.07 -7.73 1.48
N SER A 73 -19.90 -7.45 0.94
CA SER A 73 -18.94 -6.51 1.52
C SER A 73 -17.86 -6.13 0.52
N THR A 74 -17.54 -4.85 0.45
CA THR A 74 -16.42 -4.32 -0.37
C THR A 74 -15.13 -4.15 0.40
N LYS A 75 -15.07 -4.56 1.67
CA LYS A 75 -13.93 -4.28 2.58
C LYS A 75 -12.57 -4.69 2.00
N GLN A 76 -12.52 -5.79 1.28
CA GLN A 76 -11.28 -6.33 0.70
C GLN A 76 -10.98 -5.75 -0.69
N PHE A 77 -11.99 -5.28 -1.40
CA PHE A 77 -11.82 -4.75 -2.74
C PHE A 77 -10.97 -3.47 -2.75
N PRO A 78 -10.13 -3.26 -3.77
CA PRO A 78 -9.53 -1.95 -4.02
C PRO A 78 -10.61 -0.91 -4.38
N THR A 79 -10.23 0.35 -4.47
CA THR A 79 -11.16 1.44 -4.81
C THR A 79 -11.70 1.37 -6.23
N SER A 80 -10.95 0.76 -7.12
CA SER A 80 -11.33 0.53 -8.52
C SER A 80 -10.66 -0.75 -9.02
N GLY A 81 -11.15 -1.32 -10.10
CA GLY A 81 -10.53 -2.53 -10.65
C GLY A 81 -11.40 -3.24 -11.66
N THR A 82 -10.99 -4.47 -12.00
CA THR A 82 -11.73 -5.39 -12.87
C THR A 82 -12.21 -6.57 -12.05
N ILE A 83 -13.43 -6.96 -12.28
CA ILE A 83 -14.09 -8.12 -11.67
C ILE A 83 -14.57 -9.09 -12.75
N LEU A 84 -14.75 -10.32 -12.35
CA LEU A 84 -15.36 -11.39 -13.15
C LEU A 84 -16.52 -12.00 -12.38
N ILE A 85 -17.69 -12.05 -12.99
CA ILE A 85 -18.84 -12.82 -12.49
C ILE A 85 -19.20 -13.80 -13.60
N ASP A 86 -19.19 -15.08 -13.29
CA ASP A 86 -19.36 -16.15 -14.28
C ASP A 86 -18.38 -15.99 -15.46
N SER A 87 -18.85 -15.52 -16.61
CA SER A 87 -18.03 -15.25 -17.81
C SER A 87 -17.95 -13.77 -18.18
N GLU A 88 -18.62 -12.89 -17.46
CA GLU A 88 -18.61 -11.46 -17.73
C GLU A 88 -17.54 -10.74 -16.95
N GLN A 89 -16.70 -9.98 -17.64
CA GLN A 89 -15.80 -9.04 -17.03
C GLN A 89 -16.43 -7.65 -16.95
N MET A 90 -16.24 -7.01 -15.82
CA MET A 90 -16.71 -5.66 -15.57
C MET A 90 -15.62 -4.83 -14.93
N THR A 91 -15.59 -3.55 -15.20
CA THR A 91 -14.72 -2.61 -14.47
C THR A 91 -15.56 -1.73 -13.56
N TYR A 92 -15.00 -1.32 -12.42
CA TYR A 92 -15.64 -0.37 -11.51
C TYR A 92 -14.66 0.72 -11.12
N THR A 93 -15.16 1.92 -10.84
CA THR A 93 -14.35 3.10 -10.55
C THR A 93 -14.52 3.62 -9.13
N GLY A 94 -15.48 3.07 -8.38
CA GLY A 94 -15.74 3.44 -6.98
C GLY A 94 -16.38 2.32 -6.20
N LYS A 95 -16.50 2.50 -4.90
CA LYS A 95 -17.19 1.57 -4.01
C LYS A 95 -17.77 2.26 -2.78
N THR A 96 -18.84 1.71 -2.26
CA THR A 96 -19.38 1.97 -0.91
C THR A 96 -18.99 0.83 0.03
N ALA A 97 -19.62 0.70 1.18
CA ALA A 97 -19.38 -0.44 2.08
C ALA A 97 -19.93 -1.77 1.50
N THR A 98 -20.96 -1.70 0.70
CA THR A 98 -21.73 -2.85 0.19
C THR A 98 -22.01 -2.80 -1.31
N SER A 99 -21.48 -1.83 -2.06
CA SER A 99 -21.65 -1.80 -3.51
C SER A 99 -20.39 -1.35 -4.24
N LEU A 100 -20.23 -1.84 -5.47
CA LEU A 100 -19.26 -1.36 -6.45
C LEU A 100 -19.98 -0.39 -7.39
N THR A 101 -19.40 0.79 -7.61
CA THR A 101 -20.05 1.89 -8.32
C THR A 101 -19.26 2.30 -9.56
N GLY A 102 -19.96 2.96 -10.49
CA GLY A 102 -19.36 3.36 -11.76
C GLY A 102 -18.92 2.14 -12.58
N VAL A 103 -19.78 1.14 -12.63
CA VAL A 103 -19.51 -0.13 -13.30
C VAL A 103 -19.70 0.02 -14.81
N THR A 104 -18.74 -0.52 -15.55
CA THR A 104 -18.84 -0.75 -17.00
C THR A 104 -18.99 -2.24 -17.22
N ARG A 105 -20.12 -2.64 -17.80
CA ARG A 105 -20.48 -4.01 -18.13
C ARG A 105 -19.79 -4.48 -19.41
N GLY A 106 -19.73 -5.78 -19.62
CA GLY A 106 -19.18 -6.36 -20.83
C GLY A 106 -17.75 -5.97 -21.17
N ALA A 107 -16.94 -5.65 -20.17
CA ALA A 107 -15.58 -5.17 -20.36
C ALA A 107 -14.68 -6.25 -21.02
N ASN A 108 -13.59 -5.82 -21.65
CA ASN A 108 -12.59 -6.70 -22.28
C ASN A 108 -13.19 -7.68 -23.30
N SER A 109 -14.20 -7.23 -24.06
CA SER A 109 -14.86 -8.01 -25.10
C SER A 109 -15.68 -9.21 -24.57
N THR A 110 -16.12 -9.15 -23.33
CA THR A 110 -17.15 -10.06 -22.81
C THR A 110 -18.55 -9.51 -23.10
N THR A 111 -19.57 -10.32 -22.90
CA THR A 111 -20.96 -9.94 -23.14
C THR A 111 -21.66 -9.69 -21.80
N GLU A 112 -22.44 -8.64 -21.73
CA GLU A 112 -23.33 -8.36 -20.62
C GLU A 112 -24.33 -9.49 -20.42
N ALA A 113 -24.52 -9.91 -19.17
CA ALA A 113 -25.38 -11.02 -18.82
C ALA A 113 -26.06 -10.80 -17.46
N THR A 114 -27.14 -11.52 -17.22
CA THR A 114 -27.76 -11.58 -15.89
C THR A 114 -26.99 -12.53 -14.97
N HIS A 115 -26.87 -12.15 -13.70
CA HIS A 115 -26.21 -12.98 -12.70
C HIS A 115 -27.13 -13.23 -11.51
N THR A 116 -27.00 -14.41 -10.90
CA THR A 116 -27.84 -14.77 -9.75
C THR A 116 -27.22 -14.29 -8.44
N SER A 117 -28.06 -13.93 -7.48
CA SER A 117 -27.63 -13.67 -6.11
C SER A 117 -26.78 -14.82 -5.57
N GLY A 118 -25.72 -14.48 -4.84
CA GLY A 118 -24.77 -15.45 -4.31
C GLY A 118 -23.65 -15.82 -5.28
N ALA A 119 -23.66 -15.33 -6.53
CA ALA A 119 -22.55 -15.57 -7.46
C ALA A 119 -21.22 -15.04 -6.91
N THR A 120 -20.16 -15.76 -7.21
CA THR A 120 -18.81 -15.34 -6.81
C THR A 120 -18.32 -14.22 -7.72
N ILE A 121 -17.81 -13.17 -7.10
CA ILE A 121 -17.15 -12.05 -7.78
C ILE A 121 -15.65 -12.26 -7.67
N GLY A 122 -15.02 -12.70 -8.74
CA GLY A 122 -13.56 -12.81 -8.84
C GLY A 122 -12.91 -11.45 -9.10
N THR A 123 -11.70 -11.23 -8.59
CA THR A 123 -10.90 -10.06 -8.92
C THR A 123 -9.51 -10.44 -9.38
N THR A 124 -8.85 -9.57 -10.13
CA THR A 124 -7.43 -9.66 -10.42
C THR A 124 -6.56 -9.09 -9.30
N ALA A 125 -7.18 -8.51 -8.27
CA ALA A 125 -6.49 -7.84 -7.18
C ALA A 125 -5.93 -8.85 -6.16
N LEU A 126 -4.71 -8.64 -5.75
CA LEU A 126 -3.99 -9.45 -4.77
C LEU A 126 -3.48 -8.53 -3.66
N ARG A 127 -3.86 -8.78 -2.42
CA ARG A 127 -3.38 -8.01 -1.27
C ARG A 127 -2.10 -8.64 -0.73
N VAL A 128 -1.03 -7.88 -0.75
CA VAL A 128 0.27 -8.29 -0.20
C VAL A 128 0.40 -7.75 1.23
N THR A 129 0.62 -8.63 2.19
CA THR A 129 0.98 -8.26 3.56
C THR A 129 2.51 -8.18 3.66
N HIS A 130 3.02 -6.97 3.74
CA HIS A 130 4.44 -6.68 3.76
C HIS A 130 4.71 -5.62 4.84
N ARG A 131 5.11 -6.06 6.01
CA ARG A 131 5.33 -5.16 7.15
C ARG A 131 6.48 -4.20 6.89
N ASN A 132 6.27 -2.95 7.24
CA ASN A 132 7.28 -1.89 7.14
C ASN A 132 7.84 -1.76 5.72
N HIS A 133 6.98 -1.92 4.71
CA HIS A 133 7.42 -1.79 3.32
C HIS A 133 7.83 -0.36 2.95
N GLY A 134 7.45 0.65 3.75
CA GLY A 134 7.82 2.06 3.56
C GLY A 134 7.35 2.67 2.24
N MET A 135 6.39 2.07 1.54
CA MET A 135 5.82 2.64 0.32
C MET A 135 4.94 3.84 0.67
N HIS A 136 5.04 4.88 -0.12
CA HIS A 136 4.18 6.05 -0.07
C HIS A 136 4.05 6.63 -1.48
N GLY A 137 2.95 7.30 -1.74
CA GLY A 137 2.71 7.90 -3.06
C GLY A 137 2.48 6.86 -4.17
N THR A 138 2.65 7.27 -5.42
CA THR A 138 2.27 6.51 -6.61
C THR A 138 3.41 5.81 -7.33
N SER A 139 4.67 6.18 -7.04
CA SER A 139 5.84 5.66 -7.75
C SER A 139 6.54 4.57 -6.93
N ASN A 140 5.97 3.39 -6.92
CA ASN A 140 6.52 2.25 -6.21
C ASN A 140 6.71 1.07 -7.15
N ASN A 141 7.82 0.37 -7.02
CA ASN A 141 8.09 -0.90 -7.69
C ASN A 141 8.31 -1.98 -6.66
N VAL A 142 7.76 -3.16 -6.90
CA VAL A 142 8.02 -4.33 -6.08
C VAL A 142 8.15 -5.56 -6.97
N THR A 143 9.13 -6.39 -6.68
CA THR A 143 9.26 -7.72 -7.30
C THR A 143 8.89 -8.77 -6.28
N ILE A 144 7.86 -9.55 -6.59
CA ILE A 144 7.44 -10.72 -5.82
C ILE A 144 8.08 -11.95 -6.43
N ALA A 145 8.68 -12.80 -5.61
CA ALA A 145 9.33 -14.03 -6.05
C ALA A 145 9.20 -15.14 -4.99
N GLY A 146 9.46 -16.37 -5.40
CA GLY A 146 9.53 -17.51 -4.48
C GLY A 146 8.18 -18.18 -4.20
N ILE A 147 7.10 -17.81 -4.91
CA ILE A 147 5.85 -18.58 -4.88
C ILE A 147 6.08 -19.86 -5.67
N ALA A 148 5.84 -21.01 -5.04
CA ALA A 148 5.99 -22.31 -5.68
C ALA A 148 5.07 -22.46 -6.90
N SER A 149 5.49 -23.27 -7.88
CA SER A 149 4.69 -23.54 -9.07
C SER A 149 3.34 -24.15 -8.71
N GLY A 150 2.27 -23.60 -9.27
CA GLY A 150 0.90 -24.06 -9.02
C GLY A 150 -0.13 -22.98 -9.32
N THR A 151 -1.39 -23.34 -9.11
CA THR A 151 -2.54 -22.41 -9.17
C THR A 151 -3.11 -22.25 -7.79
N TYR A 152 -3.29 -21.03 -7.34
CA TYR A 152 -3.73 -20.68 -5.99
C TYR A 152 -5.00 -19.84 -6.07
N ASN A 153 -6.12 -20.43 -5.61
CA ASN A 153 -7.42 -19.77 -5.63
C ASN A 153 -7.79 -19.22 -7.03
N GLY A 154 -7.47 -19.95 -8.09
CA GLY A 154 -7.71 -19.54 -9.48
C GLY A 154 -6.57 -18.79 -10.15
N VAL A 155 -5.60 -18.28 -9.40
CA VAL A 155 -4.49 -17.48 -9.94
C VAL A 155 -3.21 -18.33 -10.08
N ALA A 156 -2.62 -18.35 -11.26
CA ALA A 156 -1.39 -19.08 -11.50
C ALA A 156 -0.18 -18.40 -10.82
N SER A 157 0.72 -19.18 -10.23
CA SER A 157 1.93 -18.66 -9.57
C SER A 157 2.80 -17.79 -10.48
N THR A 158 2.83 -18.09 -11.78
CA THR A 158 3.52 -17.30 -12.80
C THR A 158 2.96 -15.90 -12.98
N ASN A 159 1.68 -15.71 -12.67
CA ASN A 159 0.99 -14.42 -12.73
C ASN A 159 1.02 -13.66 -11.41
N ILE A 160 1.60 -14.27 -10.36
CA ILE A 160 1.85 -13.63 -9.07
C ILE A 160 3.34 -13.31 -8.89
N ASN A 161 4.24 -14.23 -9.28
CA ASN A 161 5.67 -13.94 -9.33
C ASN A 161 5.95 -12.93 -10.45
N GLY A 162 6.60 -11.83 -10.12
CA GLY A 162 6.91 -10.81 -11.11
C GLY A 162 7.15 -9.43 -10.52
N THR A 163 7.44 -8.48 -11.41
CA THR A 163 7.65 -7.08 -11.03
C THR A 163 6.40 -6.27 -11.31
N TYR A 164 5.98 -5.53 -10.30
CA TYR A 164 4.79 -4.69 -10.30
C TYR A 164 5.19 -3.23 -10.20
N THR A 165 4.77 -2.43 -11.15
CA THR A 165 5.01 -0.99 -11.21
C THR A 165 3.76 -0.18 -10.86
N SER A 166 2.59 -0.81 -10.92
CA SER A 166 1.30 -0.23 -10.54
C SER A 166 0.85 -0.85 -9.22
N ILE A 167 0.97 -0.10 -8.13
CA ILE A 167 0.64 -0.52 -6.78
C ILE A 167 -0.44 0.40 -6.24
N SER A 168 -1.48 -0.17 -5.70
CA SER A 168 -2.65 0.55 -5.21
C SER A 168 -2.97 0.21 -3.75
N ASP A 169 -3.94 0.91 -3.17
CA ASP A 169 -4.44 0.69 -1.80
C ASP A 169 -3.32 0.48 -0.78
N ILE A 170 -2.31 1.39 -0.83
CA ILE A 170 -1.12 1.33 0.03
C ILE A 170 -1.52 1.69 1.46
N LYS A 171 -1.24 0.78 2.39
CA LYS A 171 -1.44 0.93 3.84
C LYS A 171 -0.12 0.68 4.55
N MET A 172 -0.04 0.94 5.83
CA MET A 172 1.18 0.81 6.63
C MET A 172 1.89 -0.55 6.46
N HIS A 173 1.14 -1.63 6.31
CA HIS A 173 1.67 -2.99 6.28
C HIS A 173 1.15 -3.85 5.13
N SER A 174 0.49 -3.25 4.16
CA SER A 174 -0.04 -3.96 3.00
C SER A 174 -0.26 -3.02 1.82
N TYR A 175 -0.35 -3.61 0.65
CA TYR A 175 -0.68 -2.95 -0.59
C TYR A 175 -1.39 -3.94 -1.52
N VAL A 176 -1.94 -3.44 -2.61
CA VAL A 176 -2.59 -4.26 -3.64
C VAL A 176 -1.77 -4.21 -4.92
N ILE A 177 -1.54 -5.37 -5.49
CA ILE A 177 -1.02 -5.59 -6.84
C ILE A 177 -2.12 -6.24 -7.70
N THR A 178 -1.98 -6.15 -9.02
CA THR A 178 -2.91 -6.80 -9.95
C THR A 178 -2.23 -8.02 -10.55
N ALA A 179 -2.87 -9.19 -10.46
CA ALA A 179 -2.36 -10.41 -11.10
C ALA A 179 -2.08 -10.17 -12.59
N GLN A 180 -0.98 -10.72 -13.07
CA GLN A 180 -0.63 -10.60 -14.49
C GLN A 180 -1.59 -11.41 -15.36
N ASN A 181 -1.64 -11.11 -16.65
CA ASN A 181 -2.46 -11.80 -17.65
C ASN A 181 -3.96 -11.88 -17.32
N SER A 182 -4.48 -10.93 -16.54
CA SER A 182 -5.90 -10.88 -16.16
C SER A 182 -6.42 -12.17 -15.51
N ASP A 183 -5.60 -12.85 -14.72
CA ASP A 183 -6.03 -14.00 -13.92
C ASP A 183 -6.95 -13.55 -12.80
N PHE A 184 -8.15 -14.10 -12.74
CA PHE A 184 -9.13 -13.79 -11.71
C PHE A 184 -9.10 -14.82 -10.60
N ALA A 185 -9.16 -14.33 -9.37
CA ALA A 185 -9.35 -15.20 -8.22
C ALA A 185 -10.75 -15.82 -8.23
N THR A 186 -10.82 -17.11 -7.95
CA THR A 186 -12.08 -17.87 -7.82
C THR A 186 -12.48 -18.12 -6.37
N ALA A 187 -11.59 -17.84 -5.43
CA ALA A 187 -11.84 -17.94 -4.02
C ALA A 187 -11.00 -16.93 -3.23
N LEU A 188 -11.50 -16.50 -2.09
CA LEU A 188 -10.74 -15.75 -1.10
C LEU A 188 -9.79 -16.73 -0.38
N GLY A 189 -8.52 -16.43 -0.35
CA GLY A 189 -7.58 -17.30 0.34
C GLY A 189 -6.15 -16.78 0.31
N ASP A 190 -5.34 -17.37 1.16
CA ASP A 190 -3.94 -17.00 1.28
C ASP A 190 -3.08 -17.76 0.27
N VAL A 191 -2.12 -17.04 -0.28
CA VAL A 191 -1.11 -17.56 -1.21
C VAL A 191 0.27 -17.22 -0.66
N GLY A 192 1.23 -18.06 -0.91
CA GLY A 192 2.60 -17.78 -0.56
C GLY A 192 3.36 -19.02 -0.15
N GLY A 193 4.21 -18.86 0.84
CA GLY A 193 5.09 -19.90 1.38
C GLY A 193 6.28 -19.28 2.09
N ALA A 194 7.09 -20.10 2.72
CA ALA A 194 8.23 -19.64 3.50
C ALA A 194 9.33 -18.97 2.66
N THR A 195 9.33 -19.21 1.34
CA THR A 195 10.34 -18.70 0.40
C THR A 195 9.90 -17.43 -0.33
N VAL A 196 8.67 -16.95 -0.08
CA VAL A 196 8.17 -15.76 -0.77
C VAL A 196 8.91 -14.53 -0.28
N THR A 197 9.43 -13.79 -1.23
CA THR A 197 10.16 -12.55 -0.99
C THR A 197 9.52 -11.38 -1.72
N ALA A 198 9.68 -10.19 -1.19
CA ALA A 198 9.42 -8.94 -1.88
C ALA A 198 10.70 -8.12 -1.91
N THR A 199 11.14 -7.79 -3.10
CA THR A 199 12.25 -6.86 -3.33
C THR A 199 11.68 -5.54 -3.82
N ARG A 200 12.05 -4.47 -3.17
CA ARG A 200 11.55 -3.15 -3.46
C ARG A 200 12.68 -2.20 -3.81
N ASN A 201 12.53 -1.49 -4.92
CA ASN A 201 13.35 -0.32 -5.21
C ASN A 201 12.69 0.88 -4.53
N ILE A 202 13.38 1.48 -3.57
CA ILE A 202 12.89 2.67 -2.92
C ILE A 202 13.19 3.87 -3.81
N LEU A 203 12.10 4.55 -4.15
CA LEU A 203 12.19 5.90 -4.63
C LEU A 203 12.10 6.79 -3.39
N TYR A 204 13.22 7.35 -2.96
CA TYR A 204 13.18 8.47 -2.04
C TYR A 204 12.75 9.68 -2.84
N ASP A 205 11.55 10.14 -2.56
CA ASP A 205 11.21 11.53 -2.83
C ASP A 205 11.91 12.36 -1.75
N VAL A 206 13.21 12.40 -1.83
CA VAL A 206 13.96 13.40 -1.08
C VAL A 206 13.42 14.74 -1.55
N ILE A 207 13.32 15.71 -0.66
CA ILE A 207 13.05 17.11 -0.97
C ILE A 207 13.93 17.53 -2.15
N GLN A 208 13.50 17.16 -3.31
CA GLN A 208 14.18 17.42 -4.55
C GLN A 208 13.54 18.66 -5.17
N PRO A 209 14.31 19.61 -5.58
CA PRO A 209 13.78 20.71 -6.39
C PRO A 209 13.22 20.22 -7.74
N VAL A 210 13.43 18.94 -8.08
CA VAL A 210 12.93 18.32 -9.31
C VAL A 210 12.18 17.05 -8.95
N ALA A 211 10.87 17.05 -9.17
CA ALA A 211 10.03 15.87 -8.94
C ALA A 211 10.42 14.72 -9.89
N GLY A 212 10.46 13.51 -9.37
CA GLY A 212 10.56 12.29 -10.17
C GLY A 212 11.97 11.74 -10.44
N VAL A 213 12.99 12.21 -9.73
CA VAL A 213 14.32 11.60 -9.84
C VAL A 213 14.39 10.33 -8.99
N ILE A 214 14.54 9.19 -9.65
CA ILE A 214 14.79 7.90 -9.01
C ILE A 214 16.27 7.86 -8.60
N GLN A 215 16.54 7.66 -7.31
CA GLN A 215 17.89 7.46 -6.82
C GLN A 215 18.15 5.96 -6.62
N PRO A 216 19.20 5.42 -7.25
CA PRO A 216 19.61 4.05 -6.98
C PRO A 216 19.98 3.85 -5.50
N PRO A 217 19.90 2.63 -4.97
CA PRO A 217 20.43 2.30 -3.65
C PRO A 217 21.89 2.75 -3.50
N ASN A 218 22.28 3.10 -2.28
CA ASN A 218 23.64 3.56 -1.94
C ASN A 218 24.11 4.82 -2.68
N THR A 219 23.19 5.60 -3.26
CA THR A 219 23.54 6.86 -3.88
C THR A 219 23.54 7.99 -2.84
N THR A 220 24.62 8.77 -2.83
CA THR A 220 24.67 9.99 -2.03
C THR A 220 23.83 11.09 -2.68
N ILE A 221 22.89 11.60 -1.92
CA ILE A 221 22.02 12.70 -2.37
C ILE A 221 22.44 13.97 -1.66
N GLY A 222 22.76 15.00 -2.44
CA GLY A 222 23.04 16.33 -1.92
C GLY A 222 21.76 17.14 -1.80
N ALA A 223 21.45 17.64 -0.61
CA ALA A 223 20.39 18.61 -0.40
C ALA A 223 20.97 19.91 0.16
N THR A 224 20.49 21.03 -0.36
CA THR A 224 20.90 22.34 0.15
C THR A 224 19.81 22.87 1.09
N LEU A 225 20.16 23.03 2.35
CA LEU A 225 19.31 23.66 3.35
C LEU A 225 19.61 25.14 3.44
N ARG A 226 18.59 25.96 3.36
CA ARG A 226 18.72 27.40 3.51
C ARG A 226 17.82 27.92 4.62
N ALA A 227 18.43 28.51 5.64
CA ALA A 227 17.70 29.28 6.63
C ALA A 227 17.45 30.71 6.11
N THR A 228 16.20 31.13 6.13
CA THR A 228 15.83 32.52 5.82
C THR A 228 15.80 33.36 7.09
N THR A 229 16.01 34.66 6.95
CA THR A 229 15.98 35.58 8.09
C THR A 229 14.67 35.44 8.89
N GLY A 230 14.79 35.33 10.21
CA GLY A 230 13.64 35.18 11.12
C GLY A 230 13.00 33.80 11.16
N LYS A 231 13.59 32.80 10.48
CA LYS A 231 13.17 31.41 10.56
C LYS A 231 14.22 30.58 11.29
N THR A 232 13.77 29.75 12.19
CA THR A 232 14.59 28.72 12.82
C THR A 232 14.26 27.40 12.16
N LEU A 233 15.27 26.65 11.72
CA LEU A 233 15.08 25.28 11.31
C LEU A 233 15.08 24.44 12.58
N GLU A 234 13.94 23.85 12.90
CA GLU A 234 13.86 22.88 13.98
C GLU A 234 14.27 21.52 13.40
N GLY A 235 15.41 21.03 13.89
CA GLY A 235 15.81 19.65 13.62
C GLY A 235 15.00 18.71 14.52
N THR A 236 14.30 17.79 13.91
CA THR A 236 13.84 16.59 14.64
C THR A 236 15.00 15.61 14.69
N GLU A 237 15.41 15.23 15.92
CA GLU A 237 16.30 14.10 16.16
C GLU A 237 15.70 12.76 15.71
#